data_ff0a9a38cee75811c9d49afe3ae5503d
#
_entry.id   ff0a9a38cee75811c9d49afe3ae5503d
#
_cell.length_a   1.000
_cell.length_b   1.000
_cell.length_c   1.000
_cell.angle_alpha   90.00
_cell.angle_beta   90.00
_cell.angle_gamma   90.00
#
_symmetry.space_group_name_H-M   'P 1'
#
loop_
_entity.id
_entity.type
_entity.pdbx_description
1 polymer ?
#
loop_
_entity_poly.entity_id
_entity_poly.type
_entity_poly.pdbx_seq_one_letter_code
_entity_poly.pdbx_strand_id
1 'polypeptide(L)'
;MNTILLSFDTEEFDVPREHGVDFSLEEGMKVSREGTNRILDVLKANGVKATFFCTGNFAEHAPEVMQRIMDEGHEVACHGVDHWQPKETDFARSKEIVERVTGRQVYGYRQPRMFPVSDSEIARVGYTYNSSLNPAFIPGRYMHLTAPRTWFMKGEVMQIPASVSPCIRFPLFWLSLHNLPEGLYHWLVNRTLRNDGYFVTYFHPWEFYDLKEHPEFKMPFIIKNHSGRQMMQRLDRLIKMLKDNGNTFTTFSEFVEKVKK
;
A
#
# COMPACT_ATOMS: atom_id res chain seq x y z
N MET A 1 -15.62 3.35 -17.50
CA MET A 1 -15.47 2.60 -16.25
C MET A 1 -14.03 2.71 -15.82
N ASN A 2 -13.75 3.37 -14.68
CA ASN A 2 -12.39 3.58 -14.24
C ASN A 2 -11.92 2.42 -13.36
N THR A 3 -10.60 2.27 -13.18
CA THR A 3 -9.98 1.19 -12.43
C THR A 3 -9.45 1.68 -11.10
N ILE A 4 -9.74 0.96 -10.01
CA ILE A 4 -9.22 1.22 -8.68
C ILE A 4 -8.17 0.17 -8.33
N LEU A 5 -6.98 0.64 -7.99
CA LEU A 5 -5.87 -0.14 -7.47
C LEU A 5 -5.69 0.19 -5.98
N LEU A 6 -6.39 -0.57 -5.15
CA LEU A 6 -6.28 -0.47 -3.70
C LEU A 6 -5.16 -1.37 -3.21
N SER A 7 -4.25 -0.85 -2.38
CA SER A 7 -3.13 -1.63 -1.88
C SER A 7 -2.83 -1.38 -0.41
N PHE A 8 -2.15 -2.35 0.20
CA PHE A 8 -1.73 -2.31 1.58
C PHE A 8 -0.25 -2.66 1.67
N ASP A 9 0.53 -1.80 2.31
CA ASP A 9 1.93 -2.05 2.63
C ASP A 9 1.95 -2.82 3.95
N THR A 10 2.05 -4.15 3.82
CA THR A 10 1.87 -5.10 4.91
C THR A 10 3.24 -5.45 5.47
N GLU A 11 3.59 -4.73 6.49
CA GLU A 11 4.90 -4.68 7.11
C GLU A 11 4.82 -4.89 8.62
N GLU A 12 5.92 -5.20 9.26
CA GLU A 12 6.06 -5.08 10.71
C GLU A 12 5.93 -3.60 11.12
N PHE A 13 5.05 -3.32 12.09
CA PHE A 13 4.86 -1.97 12.58
C PHE A 13 6.08 -1.51 13.37
N ASP A 14 6.79 -0.51 12.85
CA ASP A 14 8.06 -0.04 13.41
C ASP A 14 8.10 1.46 13.77
N VAL A 15 7.04 2.20 13.44
CA VAL A 15 6.97 3.66 13.62
C VAL A 15 7.30 4.14 15.04
N PRO A 16 6.96 3.43 16.14
CA PRO A 16 7.38 3.82 17.49
C PRO A 16 8.89 3.95 17.65
N ARG A 17 9.68 3.15 16.93
CA ARG A 17 11.16 3.24 16.94
C ARG A 17 11.66 4.58 16.42
N GLU A 18 10.98 5.18 15.44
CA GLU A 18 11.31 6.53 14.92
C GLU A 18 11.16 7.60 16.01
N HIS A 19 10.36 7.33 17.04
CA HIS A 19 10.12 8.20 18.19
C HIS A 19 10.88 7.78 19.44
N GLY A 20 11.91 6.92 19.29
CA GLY A 20 12.77 6.50 20.38
C GLY A 20 12.12 5.55 21.40
N VAL A 21 11.08 4.83 20.98
CA VAL A 21 10.49 3.75 21.78
C VAL A 21 11.24 2.46 21.49
N ASP A 22 11.66 1.75 22.54
CA ASP A 22 12.14 0.38 22.40
C ASP A 22 10.92 -0.50 22.08
N PHE A 23 10.85 -0.96 20.83
CA PHE A 23 9.69 -1.63 20.27
C PHE A 23 10.13 -2.91 19.55
N SER A 24 9.69 -4.04 20.07
CA SER A 24 10.10 -5.34 19.55
C SER A 24 9.42 -5.69 18.23
N LEU A 25 10.02 -6.62 17.48
CA LEU A 25 9.41 -7.17 16.28
C LEU A 25 8.06 -7.85 16.60
N GLU A 26 7.97 -8.55 17.73
CA GLU A 26 6.76 -9.26 18.15
C GLU A 26 5.58 -8.29 18.39
N GLU A 27 5.83 -7.17 19.06
CA GLU A 27 4.83 -6.11 19.26
C GLU A 27 4.39 -5.52 17.92
N GLY A 28 5.34 -5.22 17.03
CA GLY A 28 5.06 -4.74 15.69
C GLY A 28 4.23 -5.72 14.86
N MET A 29 4.55 -7.00 14.94
CA MET A 29 3.82 -8.07 14.26
C MET A 29 2.40 -8.24 14.82
N LYS A 30 2.19 -8.10 16.12
CA LYS A 30 0.84 -8.14 16.73
C LYS A 30 -0.05 -7.04 16.15
N VAL A 31 0.44 -5.81 16.09
CA VAL A 31 -0.29 -4.67 15.52
C VAL A 31 -0.63 -4.92 14.05
N SER A 32 0.35 -5.35 13.27
CA SER A 32 0.19 -5.56 11.83
C SER A 32 -0.73 -6.74 11.49
N ARG A 33 -0.66 -7.85 12.23
CA ARG A 33 -1.58 -8.97 12.06
C ARG A 33 -3.03 -8.57 12.32
N GLU A 34 -3.27 -7.86 13.42
CA GLU A 34 -4.62 -7.43 13.77
C GLU A 34 -5.15 -6.42 12.74
N GLY A 35 -4.34 -5.43 12.37
CA GLY A 35 -4.71 -4.45 11.35
C GLY A 35 -5.01 -5.09 9.99
N THR A 36 -4.19 -6.06 9.56
CA THR A 36 -4.42 -6.78 8.29
C THR A 36 -5.73 -7.57 8.33
N ASN A 37 -6.03 -8.24 9.42
CA ASN A 37 -7.29 -8.96 9.56
C ASN A 37 -8.50 -8.01 9.50
N ARG A 38 -8.44 -6.85 10.14
CA ARG A 38 -9.48 -5.82 10.06
C ARG A 38 -9.67 -5.28 8.64
N ILE A 39 -8.57 -5.10 7.89
CA ILE A 39 -8.61 -4.73 6.46
C ILE A 39 -9.34 -5.80 5.65
N LEU A 40 -8.97 -7.06 5.82
CA LEU A 40 -9.59 -8.18 5.11
C LEU A 40 -11.10 -8.27 5.39
N ASP A 41 -11.53 -8.02 6.64
CA ASP A 41 -12.96 -7.95 6.98
C ASP A 41 -13.69 -6.85 6.18
N VAL A 42 -13.10 -5.67 6.06
CA VAL A 42 -13.68 -4.56 5.27
C VAL A 42 -13.74 -4.91 3.78
N LEU A 43 -12.67 -5.49 3.22
CA LEU A 43 -12.61 -5.88 1.80
C LEU A 43 -13.64 -6.97 1.49
N LYS A 44 -13.74 -7.98 2.35
CA LYS A 44 -14.71 -9.08 2.25
C LYS A 44 -16.15 -8.56 2.29
N ALA A 45 -16.46 -7.69 3.26
CA ALA A 45 -17.79 -7.09 3.39
C ALA A 45 -18.22 -6.31 2.14
N ASN A 46 -17.26 -5.74 1.41
CA ASN A 46 -17.51 -4.99 0.18
C ASN A 46 -17.35 -5.80 -1.10
N GLY A 47 -16.85 -7.04 -1.04
CA GLY A 47 -16.62 -7.90 -2.20
C GLY A 47 -15.60 -7.32 -3.18
N VAL A 48 -14.54 -6.68 -2.70
CA VAL A 48 -13.48 -6.07 -3.53
C VAL A 48 -12.14 -6.77 -3.34
N LYS A 49 -11.33 -6.75 -4.40
CA LYS A 49 -9.96 -7.27 -4.38
C LYS A 49 -8.96 -6.14 -4.21
N ALA A 50 -7.80 -6.46 -3.66
CA ALA A 50 -6.70 -5.53 -3.43
C ALA A 50 -5.36 -6.25 -3.59
N THR A 51 -4.26 -5.48 -3.58
CA THR A 51 -2.89 -6.00 -3.58
C THR A 51 -2.22 -5.69 -2.24
N PHE A 52 -1.64 -6.71 -1.62
CA PHE A 52 -0.89 -6.63 -0.38
C PHE A 52 0.60 -6.71 -0.71
N PHE A 53 1.32 -5.61 -0.52
CA PHE A 53 2.78 -5.58 -0.61
C PHE A 53 3.36 -5.99 0.74
N CYS A 54 3.85 -7.22 0.84
CA CYS A 54 4.27 -7.84 2.09
C CYS A 54 5.79 -7.84 2.23
N THR A 55 6.29 -7.47 3.42
CA THR A 55 7.69 -7.67 3.76
C THR A 55 8.00 -9.16 3.96
N GLY A 56 9.25 -9.54 3.75
CA GLY A 56 9.71 -10.90 4.07
C GLY A 56 9.49 -11.24 5.54
N ASN A 57 9.77 -10.30 6.43
CA ASN A 57 9.54 -10.46 7.88
C ASN A 57 8.07 -10.72 8.19
N PHE A 58 7.15 -9.94 7.60
CA PHE A 58 5.72 -10.18 7.81
C PHE A 58 5.30 -11.56 7.30
N ALA A 59 5.76 -11.93 6.11
CA ALA A 59 5.40 -13.22 5.53
C ALA A 59 5.86 -14.42 6.39
N GLU A 60 7.09 -14.38 6.91
CA GLU A 60 7.62 -15.45 7.77
C GLU A 60 6.94 -15.53 9.15
N HIS A 61 6.57 -14.38 9.72
CA HIS A 61 6.01 -14.31 11.08
C HIS A 61 4.48 -14.36 11.15
N ALA A 62 3.79 -14.20 10.02
CA ALA A 62 2.31 -14.22 9.95
C ALA A 62 1.78 -15.11 8.81
N PRO A 63 2.25 -16.37 8.67
CA PRO A 63 1.87 -17.23 7.55
C PRO A 63 0.36 -17.48 7.49
N GLU A 64 -0.34 -17.50 8.62
CA GLU A 64 -1.79 -17.64 8.70
C GLU A 64 -2.53 -16.43 8.08
N VAL A 65 -1.98 -15.22 8.23
CA VAL A 65 -2.55 -14.02 7.61
C VAL A 65 -2.25 -14.00 6.11
N MET A 66 -1.03 -14.41 5.72
CA MET A 66 -0.67 -14.59 4.31
C MET A 66 -1.62 -15.58 3.62
N GLN A 67 -1.92 -16.70 4.27
CA GLN A 67 -2.87 -17.67 3.74
C GLN A 67 -4.27 -17.07 3.60
N ARG A 68 -4.75 -16.30 4.59
CA ARG A 68 -6.05 -15.62 4.53
C ARG A 68 -6.12 -14.63 3.35
N ILE A 69 -5.06 -13.83 3.13
CA ILE A 69 -4.98 -12.89 1.99
C ILE A 69 -5.19 -13.65 0.67
N MET A 70 -4.53 -14.79 0.51
CA MET A 70 -4.63 -15.61 -0.70
C MET A 70 -5.98 -16.31 -0.86
N ASP A 71 -6.54 -16.83 0.23
CA ASP A 71 -7.83 -17.56 0.23
C ASP A 71 -9.00 -16.62 -0.09
N GLU A 72 -8.90 -15.36 0.34
CA GLU A 72 -9.88 -14.33 0.00
C GLU A 72 -9.65 -13.75 -1.39
N GLY A 73 -8.64 -14.25 -2.16
CA GLY A 73 -8.39 -13.96 -3.58
C GLY A 73 -7.74 -12.60 -3.82
N HIS A 74 -7.00 -12.09 -2.87
CA HIS A 74 -6.17 -10.91 -3.04
C HIS A 74 -4.82 -11.25 -3.67
N GLU A 75 -4.15 -10.26 -4.24
CA GLU A 75 -2.78 -10.39 -4.72
C GLU A 75 -1.79 -10.17 -3.58
N VAL A 76 -0.74 -11.00 -3.54
CA VAL A 76 0.46 -10.76 -2.73
C VAL A 76 1.58 -10.26 -3.64
N ALA A 77 2.23 -9.18 -3.24
CA ALA A 77 3.41 -8.59 -3.88
C ALA A 77 4.51 -8.37 -2.82
N CYS A 78 5.73 -8.07 -3.25
CA CYS A 78 6.87 -7.89 -2.34
C CYS A 78 7.04 -6.45 -1.87
N HIS A 79 7.42 -6.29 -0.58
CA HIS A 79 7.74 -5.01 0.06
C HIS A 79 9.11 -5.01 0.75
N GLY A 80 10.15 -5.56 0.09
CA GLY A 80 11.45 -5.77 0.73
C GLY A 80 11.44 -6.91 1.75
N VAL A 81 12.53 -7.04 2.52
CA VAL A 81 12.63 -8.04 3.58
C VAL A 81 12.26 -7.45 4.94
N ASP A 82 12.81 -6.28 5.23
CA ASP A 82 12.69 -5.57 6.50
C ASP A 82 12.27 -4.12 6.25
N HIS A 83 11.24 -3.64 6.94
CA HIS A 83 10.77 -2.26 6.75
C HIS A 83 11.65 -1.24 7.49
N TRP A 84 12.19 -1.61 8.67
CA TRP A 84 13.01 -0.72 9.48
C TRP A 84 14.35 -0.40 8.83
N GLN A 85 15.01 -1.40 8.25
CA GLN A 85 16.32 -1.28 7.59
C GLN A 85 16.30 -1.84 6.17
N PRO A 86 15.52 -1.24 5.25
CA PRO A 86 15.40 -1.74 3.89
C PRO A 86 16.73 -1.63 3.15
N LYS A 87 17.13 -2.70 2.46
CA LYS A 87 18.36 -2.75 1.65
C LYS A 87 18.01 -2.80 0.18
N GLU A 88 18.78 -2.10 -0.64
CA GLU A 88 18.64 -2.17 -2.11
C GLU A 88 18.92 -3.55 -2.69
N THR A 89 19.61 -4.42 -1.94
CA THR A 89 19.96 -5.78 -2.37
C THR A 89 18.89 -6.82 -2.08
N ASP A 90 17.81 -6.43 -1.41
CA ASP A 90 16.81 -7.38 -0.87
C ASP A 90 15.74 -7.80 -1.89
N PHE A 91 15.78 -7.33 -3.14
CA PHE A 91 14.77 -7.67 -4.15
C PHE A 91 14.59 -9.16 -4.38
N ALA A 92 15.70 -9.89 -4.63
CA ALA A 92 15.67 -11.32 -4.88
C ALA A 92 15.27 -12.10 -3.62
N ARG A 93 15.86 -11.72 -2.46
CA ARG A 93 15.56 -12.37 -1.18
C ARG A 93 14.11 -12.16 -0.74
N SER A 94 13.57 -10.96 -0.92
CA SER A 94 12.18 -10.67 -0.66
C SER A 94 11.26 -11.58 -1.47
N LYS A 95 11.55 -11.72 -2.77
CA LYS A 95 10.80 -12.61 -3.66
C LYS A 95 10.87 -14.06 -3.23
N GLU A 96 12.08 -14.56 -2.97
CA GLU A 96 12.30 -15.93 -2.49
C GLU A 96 11.49 -16.24 -1.22
N ILE A 97 11.54 -15.35 -0.23
CA ILE A 97 10.81 -15.53 1.03
C ILE A 97 9.30 -15.56 0.79
N VAL A 98 8.78 -14.54 0.10
CA VAL A 98 7.33 -14.42 -0.11
C VAL A 98 6.80 -15.57 -0.98
N GLU A 99 7.50 -15.96 -2.04
CA GLU A 99 7.12 -17.11 -2.89
C GLU A 99 7.19 -18.44 -2.13
N ARG A 100 8.17 -18.63 -1.26
CA ARG A 100 8.28 -19.81 -0.41
C ARG A 100 7.11 -19.91 0.58
N VAL A 101 6.73 -18.81 1.23
CA VAL A 101 5.64 -18.78 2.20
C VAL A 101 4.29 -18.95 1.53
N THR A 102 4.09 -18.33 0.38
CA THR A 102 2.80 -18.36 -0.34
C THR A 102 2.64 -19.57 -1.25
N GLY A 103 3.73 -20.23 -1.66
CA GLY A 103 3.71 -21.25 -2.70
C GLY A 103 3.29 -20.71 -4.07
N ARG A 104 3.31 -19.40 -4.29
CA ARG A 104 2.85 -18.74 -5.52
C ARG A 104 3.92 -17.81 -6.07
N GLN A 105 3.96 -17.64 -7.38
CA GLN A 105 4.83 -16.67 -8.03
C GLN A 105 4.37 -15.24 -7.74
N VAL A 106 5.34 -14.33 -7.48
CA VAL A 106 5.10 -12.92 -7.19
C VAL A 106 5.64 -12.04 -8.32
N TYR A 107 4.82 -11.11 -8.78
CA TYR A 107 5.10 -10.30 -9.96
C TYR A 107 5.40 -8.84 -9.66
N GLY A 108 5.04 -8.36 -8.49
CA GLY A 108 5.10 -6.96 -8.12
C GLY A 108 6.04 -6.63 -6.98
N TYR A 109 6.55 -5.39 -7.03
CA TYR A 109 7.42 -4.86 -6.01
C TYR A 109 7.02 -3.43 -5.60
N ARG A 110 7.12 -3.12 -4.32
CA ARG A 110 7.13 -1.77 -3.75
C ARG A 110 8.26 -1.66 -2.74
N GLN A 111 9.09 -0.62 -2.86
CA GLN A 111 10.17 -0.37 -1.92
C GLN A 111 9.62 0.19 -0.60
N PRO A 112 10.05 -0.34 0.55
CA PRO A 112 9.75 0.27 1.85
C PRO A 112 10.09 1.76 1.85
N ARG A 113 9.23 2.56 2.51
CA ARG A 113 9.38 4.02 2.61
C ARG A 113 9.39 4.76 1.27
N MET A 114 9.05 4.09 0.17
CA MET A 114 9.11 4.63 -1.20
C MET A 114 10.51 5.19 -1.56
N PHE A 115 11.58 4.55 -1.06
CA PHE A 115 12.94 4.92 -1.44
C PHE A 115 13.20 4.62 -2.93
N PRO A 116 14.14 5.33 -3.57
CA PRO A 116 14.53 5.03 -4.94
C PRO A 116 15.00 3.58 -5.10
N VAL A 117 14.69 2.99 -6.23
CA VAL A 117 15.07 1.61 -6.57
C VAL A 117 15.80 1.56 -7.90
N SER A 118 16.64 0.55 -8.07
CA SER A 118 17.27 0.21 -9.35
C SER A 118 16.27 -0.59 -10.21
N ASP A 119 15.75 0.04 -11.27
CA ASP A 119 14.82 -0.62 -12.19
C ASP A 119 15.45 -1.81 -12.92
N SER A 120 16.76 -1.77 -13.18
CA SER A 120 17.49 -2.88 -13.77
C SER A 120 17.54 -4.10 -12.83
N GLU A 121 17.70 -3.89 -11.52
CA GLU A 121 17.67 -4.97 -10.54
C GLU A 121 16.26 -5.55 -10.38
N ILE A 122 15.23 -4.70 -10.37
CA ILE A 122 13.82 -5.11 -10.36
C ILE A 122 13.52 -6.02 -11.56
N ALA A 123 13.95 -5.61 -12.77
CA ALA A 123 13.80 -6.39 -13.98
C ALA A 123 14.58 -7.71 -13.92
N ARG A 124 15.83 -7.68 -13.46
CA ARG A 124 16.71 -8.86 -13.33
C ARG A 124 16.12 -9.93 -12.42
N VAL A 125 15.44 -9.52 -11.37
CA VAL A 125 14.75 -10.44 -10.43
C VAL A 125 13.44 -10.99 -11.01
N GLY A 126 12.95 -10.41 -12.12
CA GLY A 126 11.75 -10.86 -12.81
C GLY A 126 10.44 -10.30 -12.23
N TYR A 127 10.49 -9.13 -11.61
CA TYR A 127 9.27 -8.37 -11.33
C TYR A 127 8.75 -7.71 -12.61
N THR A 128 7.45 -7.72 -12.80
CA THR A 128 6.79 -7.16 -14.00
C THR A 128 6.27 -5.75 -13.78
N TYR A 129 6.08 -5.36 -12.52
CA TYR A 129 5.72 -4.00 -12.15
C TYR A 129 6.38 -3.55 -10.85
N ASN A 130 6.52 -2.22 -10.71
CA ASN A 130 7.04 -1.53 -9.54
C ASN A 130 6.12 -0.36 -9.16
N SER A 131 5.78 -0.24 -7.88
CA SER A 131 4.91 0.82 -7.35
C SER A 131 5.59 1.64 -6.25
N SER A 132 6.89 1.91 -6.41
CA SER A 132 7.71 2.64 -5.41
C SER A 132 7.70 4.16 -5.59
N LEU A 133 6.99 4.71 -6.57
CA LEU A 133 6.99 6.14 -6.85
C LEU A 133 5.76 6.83 -6.26
N ASN A 134 5.99 7.82 -5.40
CA ASN A 134 4.96 8.77 -4.99
C ASN A 134 5.28 10.14 -5.63
N PRO A 135 4.58 10.56 -6.71
CA PRO A 135 4.87 11.77 -7.46
C PRO A 135 4.28 13.02 -6.81
N ALA A 136 4.09 13.00 -5.49
CA ALA A 136 3.58 14.13 -4.71
C ALA A 136 4.63 15.25 -4.56
N PHE A 137 4.13 16.41 -4.19
CA PHE A 137 4.95 17.51 -3.68
C PHE A 137 4.63 17.72 -2.19
N ILE A 138 5.52 17.17 -1.34
CA ILE A 138 5.51 17.38 0.12
C ILE A 138 6.93 17.82 0.49
N PRO A 139 7.15 19.12 0.77
CA PRO A 139 8.46 19.61 1.15
C PRO A 139 9.10 18.80 2.27
N GLY A 140 10.37 18.39 2.07
CA GLY A 140 11.09 17.53 3.03
C GLY A 140 10.81 16.02 2.94
N ARG A 141 9.80 15.59 2.17
CA ARG A 141 9.47 14.16 2.03
C ARG A 141 9.47 13.70 0.56
N TYR A 142 8.64 14.31 -0.28
CA TYR A 142 8.51 14.00 -1.71
C TYR A 142 8.64 15.28 -2.53
N MET A 143 9.60 15.33 -3.44
CA MET A 143 9.85 16.49 -4.31
C MET A 143 9.91 16.04 -5.77
N HIS A 144 8.93 15.28 -6.24
CA HIS A 144 8.94 14.60 -7.54
C HIS A 144 8.04 15.29 -8.58
N LEU A 145 8.12 16.63 -8.67
CA LEU A 145 7.26 17.41 -9.59
C LEU A 145 7.45 17.07 -11.07
N THR A 146 8.62 16.57 -11.46
CA THR A 146 8.95 16.19 -12.84
C THR A 146 8.65 14.74 -13.16
N ALA A 147 8.39 13.90 -12.13
CA ALA A 147 8.10 12.49 -12.33
C ALA A 147 6.75 12.30 -13.04
N PRO A 148 6.59 11.23 -13.85
CA PRO A 148 5.28 10.88 -14.41
C PRO A 148 4.24 10.68 -13.30
N ARG A 149 3.03 11.16 -13.54
CA ARG A 149 1.92 11.10 -12.59
C ARG A 149 1.07 9.83 -12.76
N THR A 150 1.12 9.27 -13.94
CA THR A 150 0.43 8.05 -14.34
C THR A 150 1.45 6.96 -14.65
N TRP A 151 0.98 5.74 -14.84
CA TRP A 151 1.83 4.59 -15.16
C TRP A 151 2.67 4.84 -16.44
N PHE A 152 3.83 4.25 -16.48
CA PHE A 152 4.77 4.30 -17.61
C PHE A 152 5.66 3.06 -17.63
N MET A 153 6.22 2.75 -18.79
CA MET A 153 7.19 1.65 -18.91
C MET A 153 8.61 2.15 -18.67
N LYS A 154 9.40 1.37 -17.95
CA LYS A 154 10.84 1.54 -17.82
C LYS A 154 11.52 0.21 -18.13
N GLY A 155 12.00 0.06 -19.37
CA GLY A 155 12.31 -1.25 -19.91
C GLY A 155 11.06 -2.14 -19.95
N GLU A 156 11.14 -3.34 -19.41
CA GLU A 156 10.04 -4.30 -19.36
C GLU A 156 9.17 -4.16 -18.11
N VAL A 157 9.57 -3.33 -17.14
CA VAL A 157 8.88 -3.14 -15.88
C VAL A 157 7.91 -1.96 -15.96
N MET A 158 6.64 -2.21 -15.66
CA MET A 158 5.64 -1.15 -15.55
C MET A 158 5.78 -0.41 -14.22
N GLN A 159 5.98 0.89 -14.29
CA GLN A 159 5.97 1.77 -13.11
C GLN A 159 4.55 2.24 -12.87
N ILE A 160 4.03 2.00 -11.66
CA ILE A 160 2.66 2.36 -11.28
C ILE A 160 2.71 3.29 -10.06
N PRO A 161 2.84 4.62 -10.27
CA PRO A 161 2.91 5.59 -9.19
C PRO A 161 1.64 5.62 -8.33
N ALA A 162 1.80 5.99 -7.05
CA ALA A 162 0.67 6.38 -6.22
C ALA A 162 -0.04 7.60 -6.83
N SER A 163 -1.37 7.62 -6.77
CA SER A 163 -2.13 8.71 -7.37
C SER A 163 -2.00 10.02 -6.58
N VAL A 164 -1.85 11.08 -7.33
CA VAL A 164 -1.89 12.47 -6.83
C VAL A 164 -2.92 13.27 -7.62
N SER A 165 -3.45 14.33 -7.02
CA SER A 165 -4.42 15.17 -7.71
C SER A 165 -3.81 15.79 -8.98
N PRO A 166 -4.58 15.98 -10.06
CA PRO A 166 -4.15 16.76 -11.21
C PRO A 166 -3.70 18.16 -10.81
N CYS A 167 -2.75 18.72 -11.57
CA CYS A 167 -2.19 20.06 -11.44
C CYS A 167 -1.27 20.26 -10.22
N ILE A 168 -1.81 20.24 -9.00
CA ILE A 168 -1.07 20.59 -7.78
C ILE A 168 -0.35 19.39 -7.14
N ARG A 169 -0.56 18.18 -7.65
CA ARG A 169 0.04 16.93 -7.13
C ARG A 169 -0.19 16.71 -5.64
N PHE A 170 -1.38 17.07 -5.17
CA PHE A 170 -1.77 16.78 -3.79
C PHE A 170 -1.85 15.26 -3.58
N PRO A 171 -1.19 14.71 -2.56
CA PRO A 171 -1.13 13.27 -2.35
C PRO A 171 -2.49 12.71 -1.92
N LEU A 172 -2.88 11.56 -2.49
CA LEU A 172 -4.15 10.89 -2.22
C LEU A 172 -3.91 9.50 -1.63
N PHE A 173 -3.13 9.42 -0.58
CA PHE A 173 -2.74 8.19 0.11
C PHE A 173 -3.23 8.21 1.57
N TRP A 174 -2.84 7.23 2.36
CA TRP A 174 -3.29 7.00 3.73
C TRP A 174 -3.39 8.26 4.60
N LEU A 175 -2.32 9.10 4.65
CA LEU A 175 -2.27 10.28 5.51
C LEU A 175 -3.38 11.29 5.15
N SER A 176 -3.71 11.39 3.88
CA SER A 176 -4.78 12.26 3.40
C SER A 176 -6.15 11.74 3.78
N LEU A 177 -6.38 10.43 3.69
CA LEU A 177 -7.63 9.83 4.19
C LEU A 177 -7.75 9.98 5.72
N HIS A 178 -6.64 9.89 6.48
CA HIS A 178 -6.66 10.14 7.92
C HIS A 178 -7.14 11.54 8.30
N ASN A 179 -6.70 12.57 7.57
CA ASN A 179 -6.73 13.95 8.08
C ASN A 179 -7.65 14.90 7.33
N LEU A 180 -7.98 14.61 6.07
CA LEU A 180 -8.92 15.47 5.34
C LEU A 180 -10.39 15.20 5.72
N PRO A 181 -11.26 16.21 5.61
CA PRO A 181 -12.69 15.98 5.54
C PRO A 181 -13.01 14.99 4.42
N GLU A 182 -13.79 13.94 4.70
CA GLU A 182 -14.06 12.87 3.73
C GLU A 182 -14.62 13.37 2.40
N GLY A 183 -15.57 14.33 2.44
CA GLY A 183 -16.13 14.92 1.23
C GLY A 183 -15.08 15.57 0.33
N LEU A 184 -14.08 16.25 0.91
CA LEU A 184 -12.98 16.84 0.14
C LEU A 184 -12.07 15.75 -0.45
N TYR A 185 -11.73 14.72 0.34
CA TYR A 185 -10.93 13.61 -0.15
C TYR A 185 -11.65 12.88 -1.30
N HIS A 186 -12.93 12.55 -1.16
CA HIS A 186 -13.74 11.91 -2.20
C HIS A 186 -13.85 12.77 -3.47
N TRP A 187 -13.98 14.08 -3.34
CA TRP A 187 -14.00 15.00 -4.47
C TRP A 187 -12.66 14.98 -5.24
N LEU A 188 -11.52 15.02 -4.52
CA LEU A 188 -10.20 14.94 -5.11
C LEU A 188 -9.97 13.60 -5.83
N VAL A 189 -10.37 12.47 -5.21
CA VAL A 189 -10.31 11.14 -5.81
C VAL A 189 -11.13 11.08 -7.09
N ASN A 190 -12.38 11.53 -7.07
CA ASN A 190 -13.24 11.53 -8.26
C ASN A 190 -12.69 12.45 -9.37
N ARG A 191 -12.07 13.58 -9.03
CA ARG A 191 -11.40 14.44 -10.00
C ARG A 191 -10.20 13.74 -10.64
N THR A 192 -9.41 13.02 -9.86
CA THR A 192 -8.26 12.24 -10.33
C THR A 192 -8.70 11.11 -11.25
N LEU A 193 -9.72 10.35 -10.87
CA LEU A 193 -10.31 9.29 -11.68
C LEU A 193 -10.79 9.79 -13.05
N ARG A 194 -11.48 10.92 -13.09
CA ARG A 194 -11.94 11.51 -14.35
C ARG A 194 -10.80 11.95 -15.27
N ASN A 195 -9.66 12.33 -14.70
CA ASN A 195 -8.52 12.79 -15.49
C ASN A 195 -7.62 11.64 -15.93
N ASP A 196 -7.41 10.63 -15.08
CA ASP A 196 -6.39 9.60 -15.27
C ASP A 196 -6.97 8.23 -15.70
N GLY A 197 -8.28 8.02 -15.54
CA GLY A 197 -8.96 6.76 -15.85
C GLY A 197 -8.73 5.65 -14.83
N TYR A 198 -7.85 5.84 -13.84
CA TYR A 198 -7.61 4.92 -12.75
C TYR A 198 -7.14 5.67 -11.50
N PHE A 199 -7.15 4.96 -10.34
CA PHE A 199 -6.75 5.53 -9.06
C PHE A 199 -5.96 4.49 -8.25
N VAL A 200 -4.77 4.87 -7.80
CA VAL A 200 -3.88 4.07 -6.94
C VAL A 200 -3.80 4.72 -5.58
N THR A 201 -4.16 3.98 -4.54
CA THR A 201 -3.97 4.41 -3.16
C THR A 201 -3.42 3.27 -2.30
N TYR A 202 -2.75 3.63 -1.20
CA TYR A 202 -2.17 2.65 -0.29
C TYR A 202 -2.38 3.05 1.16
N PHE A 203 -2.44 2.02 2.01
CA PHE A 203 -2.59 2.10 3.46
C PHE A 203 -1.65 1.09 4.12
N HIS A 204 -1.53 1.17 5.45
CA HIS A 204 -0.76 0.22 6.24
C HIS A 204 -1.66 -0.46 7.27
N PRO A 205 -1.38 -1.71 7.66
CA PRO A 205 -2.18 -2.43 8.66
C PRO A 205 -2.31 -1.69 9.98
N TRP A 206 -1.25 -1.07 10.46
CA TRP A 206 -1.23 -0.35 11.73
C TRP A 206 -2.21 0.83 11.80
N GLU A 207 -2.62 1.40 10.66
CA GLU A 207 -3.67 2.43 10.63
C GLU A 207 -5.03 1.91 11.11
N PHE A 208 -5.25 0.60 10.96
CA PHE A 208 -6.48 -0.09 11.37
C PHE A 208 -6.41 -0.66 12.79
N TYR A 209 -5.30 -0.46 13.48
CA TYR A 209 -5.13 -0.72 14.90
C TYR A 209 -5.50 0.53 15.72
N ASP A 210 -6.01 0.36 16.94
CA ASP A 210 -6.52 1.48 17.75
C ASP A 210 -5.37 2.26 18.43
N LEU A 211 -4.54 2.94 17.62
CA LEU A 211 -3.32 3.63 18.07
C LEU A 211 -3.54 4.70 19.15
N LYS A 212 -4.77 5.22 19.28
CA LYS A 212 -5.11 6.21 20.32
C LYS A 212 -5.12 5.59 21.72
N GLU A 213 -5.35 4.29 21.83
CA GLU A 213 -5.36 3.54 23.09
C GLU A 213 -3.96 3.18 23.56
N HIS A 214 -2.93 3.48 22.73
CA HIS A 214 -1.53 3.14 22.97
C HIS A 214 -0.63 4.40 23.04
N PRO A 215 -0.76 5.22 24.11
CA PRO A 215 0.07 6.42 24.27
C PRO A 215 1.57 6.11 24.36
N GLU A 216 1.92 4.89 24.80
CA GLU A 216 3.30 4.38 24.88
C GLU A 216 3.99 4.31 23.52
N PHE A 217 3.26 4.21 22.41
CA PHE A 217 3.82 4.25 21.05
C PHE A 217 4.34 5.63 20.63
N LYS A 218 4.03 6.67 21.39
CA LYS A 218 4.42 8.07 21.14
C LYS A 218 4.09 8.59 19.74
N MET A 219 3.03 8.07 19.14
CA MET A 219 2.63 8.41 17.78
C MET A 219 2.16 9.85 17.66
N PRO A 220 2.63 10.61 16.64
CA PRO A 220 2.12 11.94 16.34
C PRO A 220 0.61 11.93 16.06
N PHE A 221 -0.07 13.02 16.44
CA PHE A 221 -1.53 13.14 16.25
C PHE A 221 -1.95 12.89 14.81
N ILE A 222 -1.22 13.45 13.84
CA ILE A 222 -1.53 13.33 12.40
C ILE A 222 -1.50 11.87 11.90
N ILE A 223 -0.75 10.98 12.56
CA ILE A 223 -0.65 9.56 12.19
C ILE A 223 -1.74 8.75 12.89
N LYS A 224 -2.01 9.00 14.18
CA LYS A 224 -3.02 8.26 14.95
C LYS A 224 -4.45 8.80 14.84
N ASN A 225 -4.64 9.96 14.19
CA ASN A 225 -5.97 10.52 13.97
C ASN A 225 -6.82 9.57 13.12
N HIS A 226 -8.03 9.27 13.56
CA HIS A 226 -8.95 8.31 12.92
C HIS A 226 -8.40 6.88 12.75
N SER A 227 -7.36 6.46 13.51
CA SER A 227 -6.89 5.06 13.48
C SER A 227 -7.95 4.07 14.01
N GLY A 228 -7.70 2.77 13.80
CA GLY A 228 -8.53 1.69 14.29
C GLY A 228 -9.91 1.66 13.62
N ARG A 229 -10.95 1.52 14.44
CA ARG A 229 -12.34 1.42 13.96
C ARG A 229 -12.75 2.59 13.05
N GLN A 230 -12.25 3.79 13.32
CA GLN A 230 -12.57 4.97 12.50
C GLN A 230 -11.98 4.84 11.10
N MET A 231 -10.76 4.30 10.96
CA MET A 231 -10.14 4.07 9.66
C MET A 231 -10.87 2.97 8.88
N MET A 232 -11.30 1.88 9.55
CA MET A 232 -12.14 0.87 8.90
C MET A 232 -13.40 1.49 8.29
N GLN A 233 -14.09 2.36 9.03
CA GLN A 233 -15.28 3.05 8.54
C GLN A 233 -14.99 4.01 7.38
N ARG A 234 -13.85 4.72 7.41
CA ARG A 234 -13.44 5.62 6.33
C ARG A 234 -13.10 4.85 5.06
N LEU A 235 -12.40 3.73 5.19
CA LEU A 235 -12.10 2.84 4.07
C LEU A 235 -13.38 2.23 3.47
N ASP A 236 -14.29 1.76 4.32
CA ASP A 236 -15.59 1.21 3.89
C ASP A 236 -16.40 2.23 3.08
N ARG A 237 -16.50 3.49 3.58
CA ARG A 237 -17.21 4.56 2.86
C ARG A 237 -16.51 4.94 1.56
N LEU A 238 -15.19 4.96 1.53
CA LEU A 238 -14.42 5.19 0.30
C LEU A 238 -14.72 4.12 -0.74
N ILE A 239 -14.68 2.85 -0.36
CA ILE A 239 -14.95 1.72 -1.25
C ILE A 239 -16.39 1.81 -1.80
N LYS A 240 -17.36 2.04 -0.94
CA LYS A 240 -18.77 2.19 -1.34
C LYS A 240 -18.96 3.32 -2.33
N MET A 241 -18.44 4.51 -2.02
CA MET A 241 -18.51 5.68 -2.91
C MET A 241 -17.88 5.37 -4.29
N LEU A 242 -16.75 4.66 -4.32
CA LEU A 242 -16.10 4.30 -5.57
C LEU A 242 -16.92 3.28 -6.37
N LYS A 243 -17.54 2.29 -5.71
CA LYS A 243 -18.44 1.32 -6.34
C LYS A 243 -19.72 1.99 -6.88
N ASP A 244 -20.34 2.84 -6.10
CA ASP A 244 -21.56 3.56 -6.46
C ASP A 244 -21.35 4.47 -7.69
N ASN A 245 -20.11 4.97 -7.86
CA ASN A 245 -19.69 5.71 -9.05
C ASN A 245 -19.31 4.81 -10.25
N GLY A 246 -19.60 3.51 -10.20
CA GLY A 246 -19.38 2.58 -11.31
C GLY A 246 -17.92 2.21 -11.58
N ASN A 247 -17.02 2.38 -10.60
CA ASN A 247 -15.61 2.00 -10.75
C ASN A 247 -15.40 0.51 -10.41
N THR A 248 -14.36 -0.10 -10.98
CA THR A 248 -14.00 -1.50 -10.78
C THR A 248 -12.70 -1.61 -10.00
N PHE A 249 -12.71 -2.42 -8.94
CA PHE A 249 -11.51 -2.79 -8.20
C PHE A 249 -10.81 -3.96 -8.87
N THR A 250 -9.49 -3.87 -8.98
CA THR A 250 -8.64 -4.92 -9.55
C THR A 250 -7.29 -4.96 -8.82
N THR A 251 -6.58 -6.06 -8.95
CA THR A 251 -5.20 -6.15 -8.46
C THR A 251 -4.23 -5.46 -9.41
N PHE A 252 -3.00 -5.21 -8.94
CA PHE A 252 -1.97 -4.60 -9.78
C PHE A 252 -1.57 -5.51 -10.94
N SER A 253 -1.44 -6.82 -10.72
CA SER A 253 -1.15 -7.78 -11.79
C SER A 253 -2.22 -7.80 -12.86
N GLU A 254 -3.51 -7.85 -12.48
CA GLU A 254 -4.63 -7.80 -13.43
C GLU A 254 -4.64 -6.48 -14.23
N PHE A 255 -4.29 -5.37 -13.58
CA PHE A 255 -4.15 -4.07 -14.27
C PHE A 255 -3.02 -4.09 -15.30
N VAL A 256 -1.85 -4.63 -14.94
CA VAL A 256 -0.69 -4.77 -15.84
C VAL A 256 -1.06 -5.61 -17.06
N GLU A 257 -1.73 -6.73 -16.87
CA GLU A 257 -2.19 -7.59 -17.95
C GLU A 257 -3.21 -6.88 -18.86
N LYS A 258 -4.13 -6.10 -18.28
CA LYS A 258 -5.13 -5.35 -19.02
C LYS A 258 -4.54 -4.24 -19.88
N VAL A 259 -3.51 -3.57 -19.38
CA VAL A 259 -2.86 -2.44 -20.08
C VAL A 259 -1.89 -2.91 -21.17
N LYS A 260 -1.31 -4.11 -21.03
CA LYS A 260 -0.40 -4.68 -22.03
C LYS A 260 -1.11 -5.30 -23.24
N LYS A 261 -2.43 -5.54 -23.14
CA LYS A 261 -3.29 -6.01 -24.24
C LYS A 261 -3.77 -4.85 -25.10
#